data_02e10354bd1f667a2ec511d2a1e78a54
#
_entry.id   02e10354bd1f667a2ec511d2a1e78a54
#
_cell.length_a   1.000
_cell.length_b   1.000
_cell.length_c   1.000
_cell.angle_alpha   90.00
_cell.angle_beta   90.00
_cell.angle_gamma   90.00
#
_symmetry.space_group_name_H-M   'P 1'
#
loop_
_entity.id
_entity.type
_entity.pdbx_description
1 polymer ?
#
loop_
_entity_poly.entity_id
_entity_poly.type
_entity_poly.pdbx_seq_one_letter_code
_entity_poly.pdbx_strand_id
1 'polypeptide(L)'
;MPKRTQEELAVLQELILSNLTNVRMIILYGSYARGKYVIWDETYDERGVTTYYQSDLDILVICDTRDANKAERHAREVIVPKYDTRMEGKRHPAPPNIIVETPVTINSCLLYTS
;
A
#
# COMPACT_ATOMS: atom_id res chain seq x y z
N MET A 1 -7.67 6.76 -12.96
CA MET A 1 -7.57 5.61 -12.03
C MET A 1 -8.88 4.84 -12.05
N PRO A 2 -8.86 3.51 -12.15
CA PRO A 2 -10.09 2.73 -12.17
C PRO A 2 -10.92 2.90 -10.90
N LYS A 3 -12.23 2.81 -11.02
CA LYS A 3 -13.14 2.91 -9.89
C LYS A 3 -12.83 1.88 -8.81
N ARG A 4 -12.49 0.66 -9.22
CA ARG A 4 -12.07 -0.42 -8.32
C ARG A 4 -10.88 -0.03 -7.46
N THR A 5 -9.86 0.58 -8.05
CA THR A 5 -8.66 1.03 -7.33
C THR A 5 -8.99 2.15 -6.36
N GLN A 6 -9.89 3.06 -6.75
CA GLN A 6 -10.36 4.12 -5.87
C GLN A 6 -11.07 3.55 -4.64
N GLU A 7 -11.87 2.51 -4.81
CA GLU A 7 -12.55 1.83 -3.70
C GLU A 7 -11.55 1.14 -2.77
N GLU A 8 -10.55 0.46 -3.34
CA GLU A 8 -9.49 -0.18 -2.57
C GLU A 8 -8.68 0.84 -1.75
N LEU A 9 -8.34 1.98 -2.38
CA LEU A 9 -7.62 3.06 -1.70
C LEU A 9 -8.47 3.70 -0.60
N ALA A 10 -9.77 3.85 -0.81
CA ALA A 10 -10.67 4.41 0.20
C ALA A 10 -10.74 3.50 1.44
N VAL A 11 -10.78 2.19 1.26
CA VAL A 11 -10.75 1.23 2.36
C VAL A 11 -9.42 1.30 3.11
N LEU A 12 -8.30 1.33 2.39
CA LEU A 12 -6.98 1.46 3.02
C LEU A 12 -6.84 2.76 3.80
N GLN A 13 -7.30 3.87 3.25
CA GLN A 13 -7.28 5.16 3.94
C GLN A 13 -8.07 5.11 5.25
N GLU A 14 -9.27 4.55 5.21
CA GLU A 14 -10.10 4.38 6.40
C GLU A 14 -9.39 3.53 7.46
N LEU A 15 -8.81 2.40 7.07
CA LEU A 15 -8.12 1.50 7.99
C LEU A 15 -6.86 2.12 8.57
N ILE A 16 -6.11 2.86 7.76
CA ILE A 16 -4.90 3.56 8.22
C ILE A 16 -5.27 4.61 9.26
N LEU A 17 -6.26 5.45 8.97
CA LEU A 17 -6.68 6.50 9.89
C LEU A 17 -7.30 5.95 11.17
N SER A 18 -7.92 4.77 11.13
CA SER A 18 -8.54 4.14 12.29
C SER A 18 -7.55 3.39 13.17
N ASN A 19 -6.41 2.94 12.64
CA ASN A 19 -5.50 2.05 13.34
C ASN A 19 -4.12 2.64 13.62
N LEU A 20 -3.76 3.76 13.00
CA LEU A 20 -2.53 4.49 13.28
C LEU A 20 -2.86 5.87 13.84
N THR A 21 -2.02 6.33 14.77
CA THR A 21 -2.19 7.65 15.40
C THR A 21 -1.24 8.66 14.77
N ASN A 22 -1.62 9.94 14.82
CA ASN A 22 -0.78 11.05 14.33
C ASN A 22 -0.36 10.90 12.88
N VAL A 23 -1.26 10.40 12.04
CA VAL A 23 -1.03 10.33 10.60
C VAL A 23 -1.06 11.74 10.02
N ARG A 24 0.05 12.13 9.38
CA ARG A 24 0.19 13.45 8.74
C ARG A 24 -0.15 13.41 7.27
N MET A 25 0.21 12.33 6.59
CA MET A 25 0.07 12.22 5.15
C MET A 25 0.00 10.76 4.73
N ILE A 26 -0.79 10.48 3.71
CA ILE A 26 -0.86 9.17 3.06
C ILE A 26 -0.57 9.40 1.58
N ILE A 27 0.45 8.73 1.06
CA ILE A 27 0.92 8.93 -0.31
C ILE A 27 0.85 7.61 -1.07
N LEU A 28 0.16 7.62 -2.21
CA LEU A 28 0.23 6.53 -3.17
C LEU A 28 1.44 6.76 -4.07
N TYR A 29 2.30 5.76 -4.21
CA TYR A 29 3.45 5.84 -5.11
C TYR A 29 3.55 4.55 -5.94
N GLY A 30 4.64 4.39 -6.68
CA GLY A 30 4.87 3.19 -7.47
C GLY A 30 4.00 3.11 -8.72
N SER A 31 3.70 1.89 -9.16
CA SER A 31 3.04 1.63 -10.44
C SER A 31 1.67 2.27 -10.58
N TYR A 32 0.85 2.23 -9.53
CA TYR A 32 -0.49 2.83 -9.57
C TYR A 32 -0.43 4.35 -9.67
N ALA A 33 0.51 4.99 -8.98
CA ALA A 33 0.67 6.44 -9.03
C ALA A 33 1.14 6.90 -10.42
N ARG A 34 1.96 6.10 -11.10
CA ARG A 34 2.47 6.41 -12.44
C ARG A 34 1.51 6.02 -13.55
N GLY A 35 0.40 5.38 -13.24
CA GLY A 35 -0.54 4.88 -14.25
C GLY A 35 -0.04 3.66 -15.02
N LYS A 36 1.04 3.02 -14.56
CA LYS A 36 1.65 1.84 -15.19
C LYS A 36 1.49 0.64 -14.26
N TYR A 37 0.27 0.16 -14.14
CA TYR A 37 -0.06 -0.91 -13.21
C TYR A 37 -0.73 -2.08 -13.93
N VAL A 38 -0.64 -3.27 -13.29
CA VAL A 38 -1.33 -4.48 -13.72
C VAL A 38 -2.28 -4.90 -12.62
N ILE A 39 -3.58 -4.95 -12.93
CA ILE A 39 -4.60 -5.39 -11.97
C ILE A 39 -4.46 -6.89 -11.74
N TRP A 40 -4.31 -7.65 -12.80
CA TRP A 40 -4.05 -9.08 -12.72
C TRP A 40 -3.59 -9.56 -14.09
N ASP A 41 -2.52 -10.34 -14.13
CA ASP A 41 -2.04 -10.98 -15.35
C ASP A 41 -1.71 -12.43 -15.05
N GLU A 42 -2.02 -13.30 -16.00
CA GLU A 42 -1.78 -14.73 -15.90
C GLU A 42 -1.08 -15.19 -17.18
N THR A 43 0.12 -15.73 -17.01
CA THR A 43 0.93 -16.20 -18.14
C THR A 43 1.25 -17.67 -17.99
N TYR A 44 1.43 -18.34 -19.11
CA TYR A 44 1.79 -19.75 -19.17
C TYR A 44 3.15 -19.90 -19.86
N ASP A 45 4.04 -20.71 -19.29
CA ASP A 45 5.29 -21.03 -19.96
C ASP A 45 5.10 -22.22 -20.92
N GLU A 46 6.18 -22.61 -21.62
CA GLU A 46 6.16 -23.71 -22.57
C GLU A 46 5.83 -25.07 -21.93
N ARG A 47 6.00 -25.19 -20.62
CA ARG A 47 5.71 -26.38 -19.84
C ARG A 47 4.30 -26.40 -19.26
N GLY A 48 3.51 -25.34 -19.52
CA GLY A 48 2.18 -25.18 -18.96
C GLY A 48 2.16 -24.69 -17.53
N VAL A 49 3.30 -24.21 -17.01
CA VAL A 49 3.35 -23.60 -15.67
C VAL A 49 2.76 -22.20 -15.71
N THR A 50 1.76 -21.98 -14.87
CA THR A 50 1.08 -20.68 -14.76
C THR A 50 1.85 -19.75 -13.85
N THR A 51 2.08 -18.52 -14.33
CA THR A 51 2.69 -17.45 -13.54
C THR A 51 1.70 -16.31 -13.43
N TYR A 52 1.56 -15.77 -12.23
CA TYR A 52 0.64 -14.68 -11.94
C TYR A 52 1.43 -13.41 -11.63
N TYR A 53 0.94 -12.29 -12.12
CA TYR A 53 1.50 -10.98 -11.81
C TYR A 53 0.40 -9.98 -11.48
N GLN A 54 0.65 -9.18 -10.45
CA GLN A 54 -0.27 -8.14 -10.01
C GLN A 54 0.55 -7.02 -9.38
N SER A 55 0.20 -5.76 -9.70
CA SER A 55 0.83 -4.61 -9.08
C SER A 55 0.34 -4.43 -7.65
N ASP A 56 1.26 -4.09 -6.74
CA ASP A 56 0.93 -3.73 -5.36
C ASP A 56 0.43 -2.29 -5.28
N LEU A 57 -0.41 -2.02 -4.28
CA LEU A 57 -0.73 -0.65 -3.89
C LEU A 57 0.37 -0.17 -2.93
N ASP A 58 1.31 0.60 -3.46
CA ASP A 58 2.43 1.12 -2.68
C ASP A 58 2.00 2.38 -1.93
N ILE A 59 1.89 2.27 -0.62
CA ILE A 59 1.40 3.34 0.26
C ILE A 59 2.50 3.76 1.22
N LEU A 60 2.82 5.05 1.21
CA LEU A 60 3.72 5.66 2.19
C LEU A 60 2.88 6.46 3.18
N VAL A 61 2.99 6.14 4.46
CA VAL A 61 2.29 6.85 5.53
C VAL A 61 3.32 7.65 6.32
N ILE A 62 3.09 8.95 6.42
CA ILE A 62 3.90 9.82 7.26
C ILE A 62 3.19 9.96 8.60
N CYS A 63 3.80 9.41 9.65
CA CYS A 63 3.28 9.47 11.02
C CYS A 63 4.22 10.25 11.92
N ASP A 64 3.66 11.10 12.75
CA ASP A 64 4.41 11.76 13.80
C ASP A 64 4.53 10.81 15.00
N THR A 65 5.47 9.88 14.93
CA THR A 65 5.68 8.82 15.92
C THR A 65 7.16 8.71 16.25
N ARG A 66 7.47 8.18 17.44
CA ARG A 66 8.85 7.93 17.87
C ARG A 66 9.41 6.65 17.28
N ASP A 67 8.56 5.72 16.86
CA ASP A 67 8.98 4.41 16.35
C ASP A 67 8.18 4.06 15.09
N ALA A 68 8.73 4.48 13.95
CA ALA A 68 8.13 4.20 12.64
C ALA A 68 8.12 2.69 12.33
N ASN A 69 9.14 1.96 12.77
CA ASN A 69 9.21 0.51 12.54
C ASN A 69 8.09 -0.23 13.28
N LYS A 70 7.77 0.20 14.49
CA LYS A 70 6.66 -0.36 15.26
C LYS A 70 5.32 -0.07 14.60
N ALA A 71 5.13 1.17 14.13
CA ALA A 71 3.91 1.57 13.41
C ALA A 71 3.76 0.78 12.10
N GLU A 72 4.85 0.57 11.37
CA GLU A 72 4.83 -0.21 10.14
C GLU A 72 4.51 -1.69 10.39
N ARG A 73 5.07 -2.27 11.45
CA ARG A 73 4.75 -3.63 11.85
C ARG A 73 3.27 -3.74 12.22
N HIS A 74 2.74 -2.78 12.96
CA HIS A 74 1.33 -2.72 13.31
C HIS A 74 0.45 -2.66 12.06
N ALA A 75 0.87 -1.86 11.07
CA ALA A 75 0.16 -1.79 9.79
C ALA A 75 0.12 -3.16 9.10
N ARG A 76 1.24 -3.85 9.03
CA ARG A 76 1.30 -5.19 8.43
C ARG A 76 0.46 -6.21 9.18
N GLU A 77 0.50 -6.19 10.50
CA GLU A 77 -0.14 -7.20 11.34
C GLU A 77 -1.64 -6.96 11.54
N VAL A 78 -2.10 -5.72 11.45
CA VAL A 78 -3.49 -5.33 11.75
C VAL A 78 -4.21 -4.78 10.51
N ILE A 79 -3.61 -3.82 9.83
CA ILE A 79 -4.28 -3.13 8.71
C ILE A 79 -4.42 -4.05 7.51
N VAL A 80 -3.35 -4.74 7.12
CA VAL A 80 -3.37 -5.63 5.95
C VAL A 80 -4.39 -6.77 6.13
N PRO A 81 -4.43 -7.50 7.25
CA PRO A 81 -5.48 -8.51 7.45
C PRO A 81 -6.90 -7.95 7.44
N LYS A 82 -7.11 -6.76 7.99
CA LYS A 82 -8.43 -6.11 7.94
C LYS A 82 -8.82 -5.73 6.52
N TYR A 83 -7.86 -5.26 5.73
CA TYR A 83 -8.07 -4.99 4.31
C TYR A 83 -8.46 -6.26 3.56
N ASP A 84 -7.74 -7.35 3.79
CA ASP A 84 -8.03 -8.62 3.14
C ASP A 84 -9.45 -9.09 3.48
N THR A 85 -9.87 -8.94 4.74
CA THR A 85 -11.23 -9.26 5.16
C THR A 85 -12.27 -8.40 4.46
N ARG A 86 -12.02 -7.09 4.35
CA ARG A 86 -12.91 -6.15 3.66
C ARG A 86 -12.99 -6.44 2.16
N MET A 87 -11.95 -7.03 1.59
CA MET A 87 -11.89 -7.36 0.17
C MET A 87 -12.37 -8.76 -0.16
N GLU A 88 -12.84 -9.53 0.83
CA GLU A 88 -13.42 -10.86 0.57
C GLU A 88 -14.55 -10.77 -0.45
N GLY A 89 -14.56 -11.70 -1.40
CA GLY A 89 -15.53 -11.72 -2.48
C GLY A 89 -15.16 -10.87 -3.69
N LYS A 90 -14.15 -10.03 -3.59
CA LYS A 90 -13.63 -9.28 -4.74
C LYS A 90 -12.56 -10.11 -5.44
N ARG A 91 -12.60 -10.08 -6.77
CA ARG A 91 -11.66 -10.85 -7.58
C ARG A 91 -10.32 -10.12 -7.68
N HIS A 92 -9.26 -10.75 -7.17
CA HIS A 92 -7.89 -10.25 -7.22
C HIS A 92 -7.75 -8.81 -6.70
N PRO A 93 -8.08 -8.54 -5.43
CA PRO A 93 -7.85 -7.22 -4.87
C PRO A 93 -6.36 -6.89 -4.87
N ALA A 94 -5.99 -5.64 -5.13
CA ALA A 94 -4.61 -5.24 -5.15
C ALA A 94 -3.99 -5.39 -3.75
N PRO A 95 -2.84 -6.10 -3.61
CA PRO A 95 -2.21 -6.26 -2.31
C PRO A 95 -1.60 -4.94 -1.85
N PRO A 96 -1.82 -4.53 -0.59
CA PRO A 96 -1.24 -3.30 -0.08
C PRO A 96 0.19 -3.52 0.41
N ASN A 97 1.06 -2.58 0.09
CA ASN A 97 2.41 -2.50 0.62
C ASN A 97 2.52 -1.17 1.37
N ILE A 98 2.53 -1.22 2.71
CA ILE A 98 2.47 -0.03 3.55
C ILE A 98 3.83 0.19 4.20
N ILE A 99 4.43 1.35 3.91
CA ILE A 99 5.66 1.82 4.53
C ILE A 99 5.31 3.01 5.42
N VAL A 100 5.87 3.04 6.62
CA VAL A 100 5.65 4.14 7.56
C VAL A 100 6.97 4.87 7.80
N GLU A 101 6.94 6.18 7.64
CA GLU A 101 8.09 7.06 7.88
C GLU A 101 7.68 8.21 8.78
N THR A 102 8.69 8.82 9.42
CA THR A 102 8.48 10.02 10.23
C THR A 102 8.76 11.27 9.41
N PRO A 103 8.20 12.44 9.80
CA PRO A 103 8.52 13.69 9.12
C PRO A 103 10.02 14.03 9.16
N VAL A 104 10.70 13.68 10.22
CA VAL A 104 12.14 13.92 10.37
C VAL A 104 12.93 13.13 9.33
N THR A 105 12.63 11.85 9.17
CA THR A 105 13.29 11.00 8.17
C THR A 105 13.06 11.52 6.76
N ILE A 106 11.84 11.91 6.41
CA ILE A 106 11.51 12.45 5.10
C ILE A 106 12.27 13.76 4.85
N ASN A 107 12.32 14.65 5.81
CA ASN A 107 13.06 15.91 5.68
C ASN A 107 14.56 15.67 5.47
N SER A 108 15.13 14.70 6.18
CA SER A 108 16.53 14.31 5.99
C SER A 108 16.80 13.78 4.59
N CYS A 109 15.91 12.95 4.05
CA CYS A 109 16.01 12.46 2.68
C CYS A 109 15.93 13.60 1.66
N LEU A 110 15.03 14.55 1.85
CA LEU A 110 14.88 15.70 0.97
C LEU A 110 16.11 16.61 0.97
N LEU A 111 16.76 16.77 2.12
CA LEU A 111 17.99 17.55 2.23
C LEU A 111 19.14 16.92 1.44
N TYR A 112 19.20 15.60 1.36
CA TYR A 112 20.23 14.90 0.60
C TYR A 112 19.96 14.85 -0.90
N THR A 113 18.75 15.03 -1.34
CA THR A 113 18.38 14.97 -2.76
C THR A 113 18.34 16.34 -3.42
N SER A 114 18.42 17.39 -2.66
CA SER A 114 18.50 18.75 -3.18
C SER A 114 19.97 19.14 -3.42
#